data_e40f21ae964addd05da3cf45f94bb9c1
#
_entry.id   e40f21ae964addd05da3cf45f94bb9c1
#
_cell.length_a   1.000
_cell.length_b   1.000
_cell.length_c   1.000
_cell.angle_alpha   90.00
_cell.angle_beta   90.00
_cell.angle_gamma   90.00
#
_symmetry.space_group_name_H-M   'P 1'
#
loop_
_entity.id
_entity.type
_entity.pdbx_description
1 polymer ?
#
loop_
_entity_poly.entity_id
_entity_poly.type
_entity_poly.pdbx_seq_one_letter_code
_entity_poly.pdbx_strand_id
1 'polypeptide(L)'
;MNYRIESLLSARLFLRPEVVEDRIYFLSNLSGHNSLYVMDHGGSVPEPLIPPNITLQNPHLIGGESFSVAKDLGKTLVMIDKDGDENYLPMVIPLSGGFPEPAFNNFFENTRCHMGVLDAKKHIYVIMAESREEGIMRTYLGYLDTGEVEKIYESPYGGYPAAKNEDCSKLVLVEGYLVGDTVAYLWERGKD
;
A
#
# COMPACT_ATOMS: atom_id res chain seq x y z
N MET A 1 -40.60 -0.26 4.82
CA MET A 1 -39.41 -0.69 5.59
C MET A 1 -38.65 0.59 5.94
N ASN A 2 -38.53 0.98 7.21
CA ASN A 2 -37.78 2.18 7.59
C ASN A 2 -36.31 1.78 7.76
N TYR A 3 -35.48 2.16 6.81
CA TYR A 3 -34.02 2.01 6.95
C TYR A 3 -33.52 3.02 7.97
N ARG A 4 -32.79 2.55 8.97
CA ARG A 4 -32.13 3.41 9.95
C ARG A 4 -30.70 3.68 9.50
N ILE A 5 -30.26 4.91 9.60
CA ILE A 5 -28.89 5.31 9.23
C ILE A 5 -27.83 4.55 10.05
N GLU A 6 -28.17 4.21 11.30
CA GLU A 6 -27.32 3.42 12.19
C GLU A 6 -27.04 2.03 11.63
N SER A 7 -27.97 1.44 10.87
CA SER A 7 -27.77 0.14 10.22
C SER A 7 -26.71 0.21 9.11
N LEU A 8 -26.60 1.35 8.44
CA LEU A 8 -25.53 1.60 7.45
C LEU A 8 -24.19 1.82 8.13
N LEU A 9 -24.16 2.57 9.23
CA LEU A 9 -22.95 2.85 10.00
C LEU A 9 -22.43 1.60 10.73
N SER A 10 -23.29 0.61 11.00
CA SER A 10 -22.89 -0.67 11.60
C SER A 10 -22.42 -1.72 10.59
N ALA A 11 -22.46 -1.43 9.29
CA ALA A 11 -21.99 -2.34 8.26
C ALA A 11 -20.50 -2.67 8.45
N ARG A 12 -20.18 -3.97 8.33
CA ARG A 12 -18.79 -4.44 8.37
C ARG A 12 -18.25 -4.56 6.96
N LEU A 13 -17.04 -4.06 6.78
CA LEU A 13 -16.33 -4.12 5.51
C LEU A 13 -15.36 -5.30 5.54
N PHE A 14 -15.24 -5.98 4.42
CA PHE A 14 -14.23 -7.01 4.17
C PHE A 14 -13.63 -6.70 2.80
N LEU A 15 -12.42 -6.17 2.78
CA LEU A 15 -11.81 -5.58 1.60
C LEU A 15 -10.46 -6.24 1.30
N ARG A 16 -10.11 -6.31 0.01
CA ARG A 16 -8.78 -6.72 -0.44
C ARG A 16 -8.33 -8.07 0.14
N PRO A 17 -9.10 -9.17 0.01
CA PRO A 17 -8.65 -10.46 0.51
C PRO A 17 -7.43 -10.95 -0.28
N GLU A 18 -6.39 -11.35 0.44
CA GLU A 18 -5.18 -11.98 -0.09
C GLU A 18 -5.05 -13.38 0.54
N VAL A 19 -5.06 -14.42 -0.28
CA VAL A 19 -4.92 -15.80 0.16
C VAL A 19 -3.46 -16.20 0.08
N VAL A 20 -2.88 -16.52 1.23
CA VAL A 20 -1.50 -16.97 1.34
C VAL A 20 -1.52 -18.33 2.06
N GLU A 21 -1.31 -19.40 1.32
CA GLU A 21 -1.46 -20.79 1.77
C GLU A 21 -2.86 -21.08 2.34
N ASP A 22 -2.93 -21.39 3.63
CA ASP A 22 -4.15 -21.71 4.38
C ASP A 22 -4.72 -20.51 5.16
N ARG A 23 -4.16 -19.31 4.95
CA ARG A 23 -4.58 -18.08 5.63
C ARG A 23 -5.14 -17.05 4.63
N ILE A 24 -6.15 -16.31 5.07
CA ILE A 24 -6.76 -15.19 4.35
C ILE A 24 -6.46 -13.92 5.12
N TYR A 25 -5.69 -13.02 4.50
CA TYR A 25 -5.43 -11.67 4.99
C TYR A 25 -6.42 -10.70 4.37
N PHE A 26 -6.96 -9.77 5.12
CA PHE A 26 -7.94 -8.82 4.60
C PHE A 26 -8.06 -7.57 5.48
N LEU A 27 -8.51 -6.49 4.87
CA LEU A 27 -8.88 -5.28 5.60
C LEU A 27 -10.31 -5.39 6.12
N SER A 28 -10.53 -4.92 7.33
CA SER A 28 -11.87 -4.82 7.90
C SER A 28 -11.97 -3.70 8.94
N ASN A 29 -13.18 -3.20 9.12
CA ASN A 29 -13.54 -2.26 10.18
C ASN A 29 -14.17 -2.96 11.40
N LEU A 30 -13.84 -4.21 11.66
CA LEU A 30 -14.37 -4.98 12.80
C LEU A 30 -14.10 -4.30 14.15
N SER A 31 -12.95 -3.63 14.31
CA SER A 31 -12.57 -2.86 15.49
C SER A 31 -13.08 -1.41 15.51
N GLY A 32 -13.84 -0.99 14.49
CA GLY A 32 -14.36 0.37 14.37
C GLY A 32 -13.59 1.28 13.40
N HIS A 33 -12.40 0.87 12.97
CA HIS A 33 -11.58 1.53 11.96
C HIS A 33 -10.92 0.48 11.05
N ASN A 34 -10.35 0.90 9.92
CA ASN A 34 -9.69 -0.01 8.99
C ASN A 34 -8.44 -0.61 9.61
N SER A 35 -8.42 -1.93 9.75
CA SER A 35 -7.31 -2.69 10.30
C SER A 35 -7.06 -3.94 9.48
N LEU A 36 -5.87 -4.53 9.61
CA LEU A 36 -5.53 -5.78 8.96
C LEU A 36 -5.91 -6.95 9.85
N TYR A 37 -6.59 -7.92 9.25
CA TYR A 37 -7.01 -9.16 9.88
C TYR A 37 -6.50 -10.35 9.11
N VAL A 38 -6.40 -11.48 9.81
CA VAL A 38 -6.14 -12.78 9.22
C VAL A 38 -7.11 -13.82 9.78
N MET A 39 -7.47 -14.79 8.96
CA MET A 39 -8.25 -15.96 9.37
C MET A 39 -7.81 -17.19 8.58
N ASP A 40 -8.20 -18.37 9.04
CA ASP A 40 -7.93 -19.62 8.32
C ASP A 40 -8.83 -19.73 7.09
N HIS A 41 -8.32 -20.27 5.99
CA HIS A 41 -9.06 -20.48 4.76
C HIS A 41 -10.29 -21.39 4.96
N GLY A 42 -10.23 -22.31 5.90
CA GLY A 42 -11.35 -23.17 6.29
C GLY A 42 -12.38 -22.49 7.20
N GLY A 43 -12.15 -21.26 7.60
CA GLY A 43 -12.98 -20.47 8.51
C GLY A 43 -12.49 -20.54 9.95
N SER A 44 -12.24 -19.37 10.52
CA SER A 44 -11.95 -19.16 11.93
C SER A 44 -12.43 -17.77 12.36
N VAL A 45 -12.28 -17.43 13.62
CA VAL A 45 -12.51 -16.04 14.06
C VAL A 45 -11.39 -15.17 13.50
N PRO A 46 -11.70 -14.03 12.86
CA PRO A 46 -10.68 -13.10 12.40
C PRO A 46 -9.82 -12.57 13.54
N GLU A 47 -8.51 -12.65 13.37
CA GLU A 47 -7.50 -12.17 14.32
C GLU A 47 -6.91 -10.85 13.82
N PRO A 48 -6.90 -9.76 14.63
CA PRO A 48 -6.25 -8.52 14.24
C PRO A 48 -4.73 -8.68 14.24
N LEU A 49 -4.06 -8.14 13.21
CA LEU A 49 -2.60 -8.20 13.06
C LEU A 49 -1.88 -6.94 13.53
N ILE A 50 -2.59 -5.84 13.73
CA ILE A 50 -2.02 -4.57 14.19
C ILE A 50 -2.75 -4.08 15.45
N PRO A 51 -2.09 -3.26 16.28
CA PRO A 51 -2.70 -2.68 17.47
C PRO A 51 -3.99 -1.91 17.18
N PRO A 52 -4.97 -1.90 18.11
CA PRO A 52 -6.31 -1.37 17.85
C PRO A 52 -6.38 0.15 17.65
N ASN A 53 -5.32 0.87 17.94
CA ASN A 53 -5.20 2.32 17.74
C ASN A 53 -4.49 2.72 16.45
N ILE A 54 -4.15 1.75 15.59
CA ILE A 54 -3.46 1.98 14.31
C ILE A 54 -4.44 1.75 13.16
N THR A 55 -4.51 2.70 12.25
CA THR A 55 -5.41 2.67 11.09
C THR A 55 -4.61 2.46 9.81
N LEU A 56 -5.12 1.62 8.92
CA LEU A 56 -4.59 1.46 7.58
C LEU A 56 -5.29 2.40 6.60
N GLN A 57 -4.56 2.72 5.54
CA GLN A 57 -5.10 3.41 4.37
C GLN A 57 -6.39 2.75 3.89
N ASN A 58 -7.40 3.58 3.62
CA ASN A 58 -8.65 3.10 3.06
C ASN A 58 -8.51 2.95 1.53
N PRO A 59 -8.58 1.71 0.99
CA PRO A 59 -8.39 1.46 -0.44
C PRO A 59 -9.51 2.02 -1.33
N HIS A 60 -10.64 2.44 -0.74
CA HIS A 60 -11.73 3.09 -1.48
C HIS A 60 -11.54 4.59 -1.66
N LEU A 61 -10.77 5.24 -0.80
CA LEU A 61 -10.55 6.68 -0.85
C LEU A 61 -9.32 7.06 -1.67
N ILE A 62 -8.32 6.20 -1.68
CA ILE A 62 -7.04 6.47 -2.31
C ILE A 62 -6.63 5.26 -3.13
N GLY A 63 -6.19 5.49 -4.37
CA GLY A 63 -5.64 4.43 -5.22
C GLY A 63 -4.40 3.81 -4.60
N GLY A 64 -4.16 2.53 -4.88
CA GLY A 64 -3.02 1.78 -4.42
C GLY A 64 -3.38 0.63 -3.47
N GLU A 65 -2.34 -0.10 -3.07
CA GLU A 65 -2.45 -1.22 -2.15
C GLU A 65 -2.30 -0.74 -0.71
N SER A 66 -3.16 -1.21 0.18
CA SER A 66 -3.08 -0.88 1.62
C SER A 66 -2.20 -1.86 2.39
N PHE A 67 -1.99 -3.06 1.85
CA PHE A 67 -1.05 -4.06 2.37
C PHE A 67 -0.60 -5.03 1.27
N SER A 68 0.46 -5.77 1.55
CA SER A 68 0.94 -6.90 0.74
C SER A 68 1.69 -7.89 1.64
N VAL A 69 1.38 -9.18 1.51
CA VAL A 69 1.99 -10.23 2.31
C VAL A 69 3.29 -10.70 1.66
N ALA A 70 4.43 -10.48 2.30
CA ALA A 70 5.75 -10.97 1.90
C ALA A 70 6.13 -12.18 2.76
N LYS A 71 5.47 -13.32 2.48
CA LYS A 71 5.59 -14.54 3.30
C LYS A 71 7.02 -15.00 3.48
N ASP A 72 7.79 -15.05 2.39
CA ASP A 72 9.17 -15.55 2.40
C ASP A 72 10.10 -14.67 3.27
N LEU A 73 9.71 -13.41 3.49
CA LEU A 73 10.39 -12.50 4.41
C LEU A 73 9.83 -12.56 5.84
N GLY A 74 8.76 -13.33 6.08
CA GLY A 74 8.07 -13.39 7.35
C GLY A 74 7.37 -12.08 7.74
N LYS A 75 7.01 -11.23 6.78
CA LYS A 75 6.52 -9.86 6.99
C LYS A 75 5.29 -9.56 6.13
N THR A 76 4.51 -8.59 6.59
CA THR A 76 3.50 -7.92 5.78
C THR A 76 3.84 -6.44 5.68
N LEU A 77 3.93 -5.92 4.45
CA LEU A 77 4.05 -4.48 4.19
C LEU A 77 2.66 -3.86 4.32
N VAL A 78 2.53 -2.77 5.05
CA VAL A 78 1.26 -2.09 5.36
C VAL A 78 1.41 -0.59 5.18
N MET A 79 0.35 0.06 4.70
CA MET A 79 0.29 1.52 4.57
C MET A 79 -0.47 2.10 5.75
N ILE A 80 0.25 2.72 6.68
CA ILE A 80 -0.31 3.21 7.94
C ILE A 80 -0.63 4.69 7.85
N ASP A 81 -1.80 5.02 8.36
CA ASP A 81 -2.25 6.38 8.64
C ASP A 81 -1.94 6.70 10.12
N LYS A 82 -1.18 7.74 10.34
CA LYS A 82 -0.85 8.20 11.69
C LYS A 82 -1.88 9.22 12.16
N ASP A 83 -2.74 8.78 13.09
CA ASP A 83 -3.72 9.65 13.77
C ASP A 83 -4.71 10.37 12.82
N GLY A 84 -4.97 9.84 11.62
CA GLY A 84 -5.87 10.43 10.64
C GLY A 84 -5.27 11.61 9.87
N ASP A 85 -3.95 11.74 9.84
CA ASP A 85 -3.25 12.83 9.14
C ASP A 85 -3.14 12.61 7.63
N GLU A 86 -3.62 11.45 7.16
CA GLU A 86 -3.57 10.99 5.75
C GLU A 86 -2.15 10.97 5.14
N ASN A 87 -1.12 11.00 5.97
CA ASN A 87 0.26 10.79 5.56
C ASN A 87 0.61 9.31 5.66
N TYR A 88 0.13 8.55 4.68
CA TYR A 88 0.36 7.11 4.65
C TYR A 88 1.83 6.78 4.48
N LEU A 89 2.35 5.97 5.40
CA LEU A 89 3.75 5.54 5.40
C LEU A 89 3.83 4.02 5.22
N PRO A 90 4.78 3.54 4.40
CA PRO A 90 5.05 2.12 4.29
C PRO A 90 5.75 1.60 5.56
N MET A 91 5.08 0.69 6.23
CA MET A 91 5.57 0.03 7.45
C MET A 91 5.56 -1.48 7.26
N VAL A 92 6.29 -2.21 8.08
CA VAL A 92 6.26 -3.68 8.11
C VAL A 92 5.81 -4.19 9.46
N ILE A 93 5.06 -5.29 9.45
CA ILE A 93 4.71 -6.05 10.64
C ILE A 93 5.12 -7.52 10.44
N PRO A 94 5.37 -8.28 11.51
CA PRO A 94 5.50 -9.75 11.43
C PRO A 94 4.22 -10.39 10.88
N LEU A 95 4.31 -11.57 10.24
CA LEU A 95 3.12 -12.32 9.78
C LEU A 95 2.17 -12.69 10.94
N SER A 96 2.69 -12.85 12.14
CA SER A 96 1.93 -13.11 13.37
C SER A 96 1.26 -11.87 13.97
N GLY A 97 1.42 -10.73 13.32
CA GLY A 97 0.99 -9.44 13.86
C GLY A 97 2.00 -8.81 14.82
N GLY A 98 1.79 -7.56 15.15
CA GLY A 98 2.64 -6.82 16.07
C GLY A 98 2.64 -5.31 15.81
N PHE A 99 3.57 -4.62 16.46
CA PHE A 99 3.78 -3.19 16.24
C PHE A 99 4.47 -2.96 14.90
N PRO A 100 3.99 -1.98 14.10
CA PRO A 100 4.63 -1.63 12.85
C PRO A 100 6.00 -1.00 13.06
N GLU A 101 6.93 -1.39 12.19
CA GLU A 101 8.26 -0.80 12.07
C GLU A 101 8.41 -0.14 10.69
N PRO A 102 9.21 0.95 10.56
CA PRO A 102 9.42 1.58 9.26
C PRO A 102 9.96 0.59 8.22
N ALA A 103 9.31 0.54 7.05
CA ALA A 103 9.87 -0.14 5.89
C ALA A 103 10.98 0.72 5.24
N PHE A 104 11.79 0.11 4.38
CA PHE A 104 12.79 0.81 3.57
C PHE A 104 13.71 1.76 4.38
N ASN A 105 14.15 1.30 5.57
CA ASN A 105 15.06 2.08 6.43
C ASN A 105 14.53 3.49 6.78
N ASN A 106 13.22 3.65 6.92
CA ASN A 106 12.54 4.93 7.21
C ASN A 106 12.73 6.02 6.14
N PHE A 107 13.06 5.64 4.91
CA PHE A 107 13.33 6.59 3.82
C PHE A 107 12.16 7.56 3.55
N PHE A 108 10.92 7.15 3.81
CA PHE A 108 9.70 7.87 3.46
C PHE A 108 9.10 8.70 4.61
N GLU A 109 9.81 8.93 5.71
CA GLU A 109 9.28 9.52 6.95
C GLU A 109 8.52 10.85 6.76
N ASN A 110 8.97 11.71 5.83
CA ASN A 110 8.40 13.04 5.62
C ASN A 110 7.60 13.16 4.32
N THR A 111 6.99 12.07 3.87
CA THR A 111 6.24 12.04 2.62
C THR A 111 4.84 11.43 2.84
N ARG A 112 3.95 11.67 1.90
CA ARG A 112 2.70 10.93 1.77
C ARG A 112 2.87 9.89 0.67
N CYS A 113 2.73 8.63 1.01
CA CYS A 113 3.01 7.54 0.09
C CYS A 113 1.76 6.83 -0.43
N HIS A 114 1.87 6.34 -1.66
CA HIS A 114 0.95 5.39 -2.27
C HIS A 114 1.74 4.20 -2.77
N MET A 115 1.27 3.00 -2.51
CA MET A 115 1.97 1.77 -2.83
C MET A 115 1.29 1.00 -3.96
N GLY A 116 2.09 0.38 -4.82
CA GLY A 116 1.67 -0.66 -5.76
C GLY A 116 2.62 -1.85 -5.70
N VAL A 117 2.10 -3.05 -5.92
CA VAL A 117 2.90 -4.26 -6.01
C VAL A 117 3.33 -4.47 -7.46
N LEU A 118 4.63 -4.44 -7.74
CA LEU A 118 5.17 -4.74 -9.08
C LEU A 118 5.50 -6.22 -9.23
N ASP A 119 6.22 -6.79 -8.29
CA ASP A 119 6.56 -8.22 -8.29
C ASP A 119 6.57 -8.75 -6.84
N ALA A 120 5.48 -9.41 -6.46
CA ALA A 120 5.33 -9.95 -5.11
C ALA A 120 6.37 -11.04 -4.79
N LYS A 121 6.83 -11.82 -5.79
CA LYS A 121 7.84 -12.88 -5.58
C LYS A 121 9.25 -12.33 -5.38
N LYS A 122 9.54 -11.20 -6.01
CA LYS A 122 10.84 -10.51 -5.87
C LYS A 122 10.78 -9.37 -4.85
N HIS A 123 9.65 -9.22 -4.17
CA HIS A 123 9.41 -8.17 -3.16
C HIS A 123 9.68 -6.75 -3.69
N ILE A 124 9.32 -6.51 -4.98
CA ILE A 124 9.49 -5.21 -5.64
C ILE A 124 8.16 -4.46 -5.59
N TYR A 125 8.22 -3.29 -5.01
CA TYR A 125 7.08 -2.37 -4.88
C TYR A 125 7.36 -1.07 -5.60
N VAL A 126 6.33 -0.43 -6.12
CA VAL A 126 6.40 0.97 -6.51
C VAL A 126 5.82 1.82 -5.39
N ILE A 127 6.55 2.84 -4.99
CA ILE A 127 6.13 3.81 -3.99
C ILE A 127 6.10 5.18 -4.65
N MET A 128 4.91 5.77 -4.71
CA MET A 128 4.75 7.15 -5.14
C MET A 128 4.68 8.00 -3.89
N ALA A 129 5.65 8.89 -3.74
CA ALA A 129 5.83 9.72 -2.55
C ALA A 129 5.60 11.20 -2.90
N GLU A 130 4.56 11.78 -2.33
CA GLU A 130 4.31 13.22 -2.41
C GLU A 130 5.18 13.94 -1.38
N SER A 131 5.94 14.93 -1.83
CA SER A 131 6.63 15.84 -0.92
C SER A 131 5.62 16.69 -0.16
N ARG A 132 5.87 16.94 1.12
CA ARG A 132 5.01 17.84 1.94
C ARG A 132 5.46 19.31 1.85
N GLU A 133 6.61 19.57 1.28
CA GLU A 133 7.22 20.89 1.17
C GLU A 133 7.20 21.42 -0.27
N GLU A 134 7.34 20.52 -1.24
CA GLU A 134 7.40 20.82 -2.66
C GLU A 134 6.16 20.24 -3.37
N GLY A 135 5.65 20.92 -4.38
CA GLY A 135 4.55 20.40 -5.21
C GLY A 135 5.04 19.33 -6.21
N ILE A 136 5.79 18.34 -5.74
CA ILE A 136 6.42 17.30 -6.57
C ILE A 136 6.08 15.92 -6.01
N MET A 137 5.70 15.02 -6.90
CA MET A 137 5.59 13.59 -6.62
C MET A 137 6.81 12.87 -7.17
N ARG A 138 7.41 12.00 -6.36
CA ARG A 138 8.53 11.15 -6.74
C ARG A 138 8.10 9.70 -6.75
N THR A 139 8.48 8.96 -7.78
CA THR A 139 8.19 7.53 -7.91
C THR A 139 9.46 6.73 -7.70
N TYR A 140 9.35 5.72 -6.85
CA TYR A 140 10.48 4.88 -6.44
C TYR A 140 10.15 3.40 -6.67
N LEU A 141 11.20 2.61 -6.94
CA LEU A 141 11.17 1.18 -6.70
C LEU A 141 11.70 0.91 -5.29
N GLY A 142 10.94 0.18 -4.50
CA GLY A 142 11.35 -0.27 -3.18
C GLY A 142 11.56 -1.78 -3.20
N TYR A 143 12.69 -2.23 -2.69
CA TYR A 143 13.08 -3.64 -2.56
C TYR A 143 12.95 -4.03 -1.08
N LEU A 144 11.86 -4.74 -0.75
CA LEU A 144 11.54 -4.99 0.66
C LEU A 144 12.51 -5.95 1.35
N ASP A 145 13.16 -6.83 0.59
CA ASP A 145 14.15 -7.79 1.07
C ASP A 145 15.46 -7.11 1.52
N THR A 146 15.91 -6.09 0.77
CA THR A 146 17.15 -5.35 1.07
C THR A 146 16.90 -4.04 1.81
N GLY A 147 15.69 -3.51 1.73
CA GLY A 147 15.36 -2.16 2.20
C GLY A 147 15.84 -1.04 1.29
N GLU A 148 16.38 -1.37 0.11
CA GLU A 148 16.87 -0.38 -0.86
C GLU A 148 15.70 0.33 -1.56
N VAL A 149 15.97 1.58 -1.97
CA VAL A 149 15.02 2.44 -2.68
C VAL A 149 15.72 3.10 -3.87
N GLU A 150 15.15 2.92 -5.06
CA GLU A 150 15.62 3.50 -6.32
C GLU A 150 14.62 4.55 -6.83
N LYS A 151 15.04 5.84 -6.92
CA LYS A 151 14.20 6.86 -7.55
C LYS A 151 14.18 6.64 -9.06
N ILE A 152 12.97 6.51 -9.64
CA ILE A 152 12.80 6.24 -11.07
C ILE A 152 12.14 7.38 -11.83
N TYR A 153 11.41 8.27 -11.14
CA TYR A 153 10.73 9.39 -11.77
C TYR A 153 10.44 10.51 -10.76
N GLU A 154 10.29 11.74 -11.28
CA GLU A 154 9.72 12.84 -10.50
C GLU A 154 9.02 13.85 -11.42
N SER A 155 7.87 14.36 -10.98
CA SER A 155 7.06 15.33 -11.69
C SER A 155 6.02 15.98 -10.77
N PRO A 156 5.63 17.24 -11.01
CA PRO A 156 4.48 17.83 -10.32
C PRO A 156 3.13 17.20 -10.71
N TYR A 157 3.10 16.41 -11.78
CA TYR A 157 1.88 15.78 -12.31
C TYR A 157 1.76 14.28 -11.98
N GLY A 158 2.67 13.79 -11.14
CA GLY A 158 2.73 12.39 -10.77
C GLY A 158 3.63 11.55 -11.67
N GLY A 159 3.65 10.25 -11.42
CA GLY A 159 4.39 9.24 -12.18
C GLY A 159 3.82 7.89 -11.82
N TYR A 160 2.56 7.66 -12.22
CA TYR A 160 1.80 6.48 -11.85
C TYR A 160 2.18 5.28 -12.73
N PRO A 161 2.55 4.13 -12.17
CA PRO A 161 2.87 2.95 -12.96
C PRO A 161 1.61 2.38 -13.61
N ALA A 162 1.62 2.25 -14.94
CA ALA A 162 0.52 1.70 -15.71
C ALA A 162 0.81 0.31 -16.27
N ALA A 163 2.08 0.01 -16.57
CA ALA A 163 2.51 -1.30 -17.06
C ALA A 163 3.98 -1.56 -16.74
N LYS A 164 4.37 -2.82 -16.79
CA LYS A 164 5.76 -3.27 -16.61
C LYS A 164 6.08 -4.45 -17.51
N ASN A 165 7.36 -4.66 -17.79
CA ASN A 165 7.84 -5.94 -18.32
C ASN A 165 8.08 -6.96 -17.15
N GLU A 166 8.44 -8.18 -17.51
CA GLU A 166 8.53 -9.31 -16.56
C GLU A 166 9.54 -9.08 -15.43
N ASP A 167 10.68 -8.47 -15.72
CA ASP A 167 11.77 -8.26 -14.75
C ASP A 167 11.75 -6.86 -14.10
N CYS A 168 10.74 -6.06 -14.36
CA CYS A 168 10.61 -4.67 -13.88
C CYS A 168 11.77 -3.76 -14.29
N SER A 169 12.49 -4.08 -15.39
CA SER A 169 13.52 -3.21 -15.97
C SER A 169 12.94 -2.12 -16.86
N LYS A 170 11.66 -2.24 -17.25
CA LYS A 170 10.92 -1.25 -18.02
C LYS A 170 9.55 -1.05 -17.41
N LEU A 171 9.18 0.21 -17.26
CA LEU A 171 7.88 0.63 -16.74
C LEU A 171 7.27 1.67 -17.67
N VAL A 172 5.96 1.62 -17.84
CA VAL A 172 5.19 2.73 -18.36
C VAL A 172 4.68 3.54 -17.20
N LEU A 173 5.09 4.79 -17.12
CA LEU A 173 4.65 5.76 -16.10
C LEU A 173 3.69 6.75 -16.75
N VAL A 174 2.67 7.17 -16.04
CA VAL A 174 1.64 8.08 -16.54
C VAL A 174 1.61 9.33 -15.68
N GLU A 175 1.68 10.49 -16.30
CA GLU A 175 1.37 11.79 -15.71
C GLU A 175 -0.08 12.18 -16.01
N GLY A 176 -0.77 12.77 -15.04
CA GLY A 176 -2.12 13.31 -15.20
C GLY A 176 -2.11 14.84 -15.11
N TYR A 177 -2.36 15.52 -16.21
CA TYR A 177 -2.41 16.99 -16.24
C TYR A 177 -3.80 17.52 -15.90
N LEU A 178 -4.83 16.88 -16.41
CA LEU A 178 -6.25 17.17 -16.20
C LEU A 178 -7.06 15.87 -16.27
N VAL A 179 -8.33 15.93 -15.94
CA VAL A 179 -9.24 14.80 -16.13
C VAL A 179 -9.32 14.45 -17.62
N GLY A 180 -8.77 13.28 -17.97
CA GLY A 180 -8.72 12.79 -19.34
C GLY A 180 -7.53 13.30 -20.19
N ASP A 181 -6.63 14.10 -19.60
CA ASP A 181 -5.39 14.53 -20.24
C ASP A 181 -4.20 13.91 -19.53
N THR A 182 -3.63 12.87 -20.12
CA THR A 182 -2.54 12.09 -19.57
C THR A 182 -1.45 11.84 -20.61
N VAL A 183 -0.21 11.76 -20.16
CA VAL A 183 0.95 11.40 -21.00
C VAL A 183 1.64 10.18 -20.40
N ALA A 184 1.98 9.23 -21.25
CA ALA A 184 2.70 8.03 -20.89
C ALA A 184 4.17 8.13 -21.24
N TYR A 185 5.04 7.76 -20.31
CA TYR A 185 6.48 7.73 -20.45
C TYR A 185 7.00 6.31 -20.27
N LEU A 186 7.98 5.93 -21.09
CA LEU A 186 8.71 4.68 -20.91
C LEU A 186 9.95 4.96 -20.06
N TRP A 187 9.98 4.40 -18.87
CA TRP A 187 11.20 4.33 -18.07
C TRP A 187 11.92 3.00 -18.34
N GLU A 188 13.23 3.06 -18.52
CA GLU A 188 14.09 1.88 -18.67
C GLU A 188 15.26 1.99 -17.69
N ARG A 189 15.52 0.94 -16.91
CA ARG A 189 16.60 0.91 -15.94
C ARG A 189 17.96 1.16 -16.61
N GLY A 190 18.74 2.10 -16.04
CA GLY A 190 20.05 2.46 -16.57
C GLY A 190 20.06 3.31 -17.84
N LYS A 191 18.91 3.86 -18.22
CA LYS A 191 18.80 4.90 -19.25
C LYS A 191 18.29 6.18 -18.59
N ASP A 192 18.94 7.30 -18.94
CA ASP A 192 18.50 8.65 -18.57
C ASP A 192 17.33 9.12 -19.44
#